data_88272f19200f6ba7fdbc2c2459144043
#
_entry.id   88272f19200f6ba7fdbc2c2459144043
#
_cell.length_a   1.000
_cell.length_b   1.000
_cell.length_c   1.000
_cell.angle_alpha   90.00
_cell.angle_beta   90.00
_cell.angle_gamma   90.00
#
_symmetry.space_group_name_H-M   'P 1'
#
loop_
_entity.id
_entity.type
_entity.pdbx_description
1 polymer ?
#
loop_
_entity_poly.entity_id
_entity_poly.type
_entity_poly.pdbx_seq_one_letter_code
_entity_poly.pdbx_strand_id
1 'polypeptide(L)'
;VITPNQEGTAFITEIEDRRNYIIRKSPNLSKQSHIIAANIDQAFLIVTVNYPETSTTFIDRFLAGAEAYRIPVTLVFNKRDLLSDDELRYQHAVMNLYETIGYQCVEIQASAEPADEFSVEILKPLLAGKITLLSGNSGVGKSTIINALLPHANLRTADISDAHNTGMHTTTFSEMLELPMEGYI
;
A
#
# COMPACT_ATOMS: atom_id res chain seq x y z
N VAL A 1 3.32 -15.75 -21.96
CA VAL A 1 4.18 -16.83 -22.50
C VAL A 1 5.32 -16.20 -23.28
N ILE A 2 6.54 -16.70 -23.09
CA ILE A 2 7.73 -16.26 -23.83
C ILE A 2 8.38 -17.48 -24.51
N THR A 3 8.93 -17.27 -25.71
CA THR A 3 9.70 -18.28 -26.41
C THR A 3 11.15 -17.82 -26.54
N PRO A 4 12.11 -18.48 -25.84
CA PRO A 4 13.53 -18.12 -25.92
C PRO A 4 14.08 -18.41 -27.33
N ASN A 5 15.03 -17.60 -27.77
CA ASN A 5 15.80 -17.84 -28.98
C ASN A 5 17.26 -18.24 -28.66
N GLN A 6 18.02 -18.60 -29.67
CA GLN A 6 19.42 -19.06 -29.50
C GLN A 6 20.38 -17.93 -29.14
N GLU A 7 19.97 -16.66 -29.22
CA GLU A 7 20.81 -15.49 -28.95
C GLU A 7 20.65 -14.94 -27.51
N GLY A 8 19.94 -15.67 -26.61
CA GLY A 8 19.72 -15.26 -25.23
C GLY A 8 18.64 -14.19 -25.05
N THR A 9 17.89 -13.89 -26.11
CA THR A 9 16.67 -13.06 -26.07
C THR A 9 15.42 -13.93 -26.16
N ALA A 10 14.23 -13.34 -25.95
CA ALA A 10 12.97 -14.05 -26.03
C ALA A 10 11.90 -13.17 -26.70
N PHE A 11 10.95 -13.83 -27.38
CA PHE A 11 9.77 -13.18 -27.94
C PHE A 11 8.56 -13.44 -27.04
N ILE A 12 7.74 -12.39 -26.83
CA ILE A 12 6.42 -12.55 -26.22
C ILE A 12 5.50 -13.15 -27.28
N THR A 13 5.05 -14.37 -27.05
CA THR A 13 4.17 -15.10 -27.99
C THR A 13 2.71 -15.02 -27.59
N GLU A 14 2.43 -14.83 -26.30
CA GLU A 14 1.07 -14.77 -25.79
C GLU A 14 1.03 -13.91 -24.52
N ILE A 15 -0.04 -13.14 -24.35
CA ILE A 15 -0.35 -12.39 -23.12
C ILE A 15 -1.65 -12.97 -22.57
N GLU A 16 -1.57 -13.57 -21.38
CA GLU A 16 -2.74 -14.12 -20.69
C GLU A 16 -3.62 -13.00 -20.12
N ASP A 17 -4.91 -13.31 -19.92
CA ASP A 17 -5.84 -12.39 -19.29
C ASP A 17 -5.43 -12.11 -17.84
N ARG A 18 -5.64 -10.87 -17.41
CA ARG A 18 -5.40 -10.48 -16.01
C ARG A 18 -6.46 -11.10 -15.11
N ARG A 19 -6.02 -11.71 -14.01
CA ARG A 19 -6.91 -12.23 -12.95
C ARG A 19 -7.71 -11.11 -12.26
N ASN A 20 -7.03 -10.02 -11.96
CA ASN A 20 -7.57 -8.79 -11.39
C ASN A 20 -6.63 -7.61 -11.68
N TYR A 21 -7.10 -6.41 -11.38
CA TYR A 21 -6.29 -5.19 -11.47
C TYR A 21 -6.91 -4.05 -10.67
N ILE A 22 -6.10 -3.08 -10.28
CA ILE A 22 -6.55 -1.80 -9.70
C ILE A 22 -6.24 -0.68 -10.68
N ILE A 23 -7.22 0.20 -10.90
CA ILE A 23 -7.10 1.35 -11.78
C ILE A 23 -7.06 2.66 -10.98
N ARG A 24 -6.33 3.62 -11.49
CA ARG A 24 -6.40 5.02 -11.08
C ARG A 24 -7.08 5.81 -12.19
N LYS A 25 -8.21 6.45 -11.87
CA LYS A 25 -8.82 7.40 -12.81
C LYS A 25 -7.95 8.65 -12.88
N SER A 26 -7.62 9.08 -14.10
CA SER A 26 -6.98 10.38 -14.32
C SER A 26 -7.95 11.50 -13.89
N PRO A 27 -7.49 12.54 -13.17
CA PRO A 27 -8.32 13.72 -12.84
C PRO A 27 -8.74 14.49 -14.09
N ASN A 28 -8.00 14.38 -15.18
CA ASN A 28 -8.39 14.97 -16.46
C ASN A 28 -9.33 14.01 -17.19
N LEU A 29 -10.41 14.56 -17.76
CA LEU A 29 -11.51 13.93 -18.49
C LEU A 29 -11.09 13.00 -19.67
N SER A 30 -9.82 12.65 -19.82
CA SER A 30 -9.38 11.62 -20.75
C SER A 30 -9.93 10.27 -20.29
N LYS A 31 -10.61 9.56 -21.17
CA LYS A 31 -11.20 8.22 -20.96
C LYS A 31 -10.18 7.12 -20.63
N GLN A 32 -8.95 7.47 -20.27
CA GLN A 32 -7.88 6.52 -19.99
C GLN A 32 -7.75 6.31 -18.48
N SER A 33 -8.16 5.14 -18.02
CA SER A 33 -7.82 4.62 -16.71
C SER A 33 -6.43 3.98 -16.79
N HIS A 34 -5.55 4.31 -15.84
CA HIS A 34 -4.24 3.65 -15.74
C HIS A 34 -4.33 2.49 -14.77
N ILE A 35 -3.96 1.31 -15.22
CA ILE A 35 -3.76 0.14 -14.34
C ILE A 35 -2.49 0.41 -13.53
N ILE A 36 -2.62 0.43 -12.21
CA ILE A 36 -1.49 0.64 -11.28
C ILE A 36 -0.89 -0.68 -10.79
N ALA A 37 -1.70 -1.72 -10.70
CA ALA A 37 -1.26 -3.07 -10.36
C ALA A 37 -2.24 -4.10 -10.96
N ALA A 38 -1.73 -5.28 -11.28
CA ALA A 38 -2.52 -6.40 -11.81
C ALA A 38 -2.01 -7.72 -11.22
N ASN A 39 -2.89 -8.73 -11.21
CA ASN A 39 -2.60 -10.08 -10.71
C ASN A 39 -2.14 -10.10 -9.25
N ILE A 40 -2.65 -9.18 -8.43
CA ILE A 40 -2.34 -9.08 -7.00
C ILE A 40 -3.23 -10.01 -6.18
N ASP A 41 -2.71 -10.46 -5.04
CA ASP A 41 -3.45 -11.32 -4.11
C ASP A 41 -4.22 -10.50 -3.09
N GLN A 42 -3.69 -9.33 -2.72
CA GLN A 42 -4.30 -8.41 -1.75
C GLN A 42 -3.79 -6.98 -1.92
N ALA A 43 -4.42 -6.05 -1.25
CA ALA A 43 -3.93 -4.68 -1.12
C ALA A 43 -3.85 -4.27 0.36
N PHE A 44 -2.80 -3.55 0.73
CA PHE A 44 -2.69 -2.83 1.99
C PHE A 44 -2.93 -1.36 1.72
N LEU A 45 -3.99 -0.81 2.31
CA LEU A 45 -4.23 0.64 2.29
C LEU A 45 -3.65 1.24 3.56
N ILE A 46 -2.57 2.01 3.41
CA ILE A 46 -1.94 2.71 4.53
C ILE A 46 -2.74 3.96 4.83
N VAL A 47 -3.20 4.03 6.06
CA VAL A 47 -4.08 5.08 6.59
C VAL A 47 -3.39 5.79 7.75
N THR A 48 -3.58 7.09 7.84
CA THR A 48 -3.21 7.91 9.00
C THR A 48 -4.38 8.82 9.34
N VAL A 49 -4.75 8.91 10.60
CA VAL A 49 -5.85 9.81 11.04
C VAL A 49 -5.40 11.27 11.07
N ASN A 50 -4.07 11.48 11.19
CA ASN A 50 -3.42 12.78 11.09
C ASN A 50 -2.00 12.60 10.53
N TYR A 51 -1.35 13.68 10.12
CA TYR A 51 0.06 13.76 9.69
C TYR A 51 0.47 12.91 8.45
N PRO A 52 -0.25 12.96 7.29
CA PRO A 52 -1.46 13.72 6.95
C PRO A 52 -2.75 12.93 7.22
N GLU A 53 -3.88 13.63 7.29
CA GLU A 53 -5.18 12.98 7.42
C GLU A 53 -5.54 12.18 6.16
N THR A 54 -6.03 10.96 6.37
CA THR A 54 -6.67 10.14 5.34
C THR A 54 -8.18 10.14 5.59
N SER A 55 -8.93 10.82 4.72
CA SER A 55 -10.39 10.91 4.88
C SER A 55 -11.07 9.55 4.70
N THR A 56 -12.16 9.31 5.44
CA THR A 56 -12.99 8.12 5.27
C THR A 56 -13.53 7.99 3.85
N THR A 57 -13.86 9.10 3.20
CA THR A 57 -14.26 9.11 1.77
C THR A 57 -13.18 8.53 0.85
N PHE A 58 -11.90 8.76 1.14
CA PHE A 58 -10.82 8.16 0.37
C PHE A 58 -10.74 6.65 0.63
N ILE A 59 -10.85 6.23 1.90
CA ILE A 59 -10.86 4.82 2.29
C ILE A 59 -12.02 4.11 1.57
N ASP A 60 -13.24 4.60 1.69
CA ASP A 60 -14.44 4.02 1.10
C ASP A 60 -14.34 3.85 -0.41
N ARG A 61 -13.81 4.88 -1.11
CA ARG A 61 -13.59 4.82 -2.56
C ARG A 61 -12.56 3.78 -2.95
N PHE A 62 -11.50 3.64 -2.17
CA PHE A 62 -10.48 2.62 -2.42
C PHE A 62 -11.07 1.22 -2.21
N LEU A 63 -11.78 1.01 -1.10
CA LEU A 63 -12.42 -0.26 -0.77
C LEU A 63 -13.45 -0.66 -1.84
N ALA A 64 -14.34 0.25 -2.24
CA ALA A 64 -15.30 -0.01 -3.30
C ALA A 64 -14.63 -0.36 -4.64
N GLY A 65 -13.51 0.28 -4.95
CA GLY A 65 -12.71 -0.04 -6.13
C GLY A 65 -12.07 -1.43 -6.06
N ALA A 66 -11.52 -1.80 -4.91
CA ALA A 66 -10.92 -3.11 -4.69
C ALA A 66 -11.96 -4.25 -4.72
N GLU A 67 -13.11 -4.04 -4.09
CA GLU A 67 -14.25 -4.98 -4.12
C GLU A 67 -14.73 -5.26 -5.56
N ALA A 68 -14.83 -4.22 -6.40
CA ALA A 68 -15.22 -4.36 -7.80
C ALA A 68 -14.32 -5.33 -8.58
N TYR A 69 -13.06 -5.48 -8.15
CA TYR A 69 -12.08 -6.38 -8.76
C TYR A 69 -11.73 -7.59 -7.88
N ARG A 70 -12.50 -7.83 -6.81
CA ARG A 70 -12.34 -8.96 -5.87
C ARG A 70 -10.93 -9.01 -5.25
N ILE A 71 -10.41 -7.87 -4.85
CA ILE A 71 -9.10 -7.75 -4.22
C ILE A 71 -9.33 -7.52 -2.72
N PRO A 72 -8.93 -8.47 -1.85
CA PRO A 72 -8.98 -8.30 -0.40
C PRO A 72 -8.14 -7.10 0.03
N VAL A 73 -8.65 -6.30 0.98
CA VAL A 73 -7.95 -5.13 1.51
C VAL A 73 -7.76 -5.26 3.01
N THR A 74 -6.54 -5.00 3.47
CA THR A 74 -6.22 -4.74 4.88
C THR A 74 -5.96 -3.24 5.04
N LEU A 75 -6.63 -2.61 6.00
CA LEU A 75 -6.37 -1.23 6.40
C LEU A 75 -5.23 -1.22 7.42
N VAL A 76 -4.13 -0.54 7.09
CA VAL A 76 -2.95 -0.45 7.95
C VAL A 76 -2.84 0.97 8.49
N PHE A 77 -3.22 1.16 9.76
CA PHE A 77 -3.17 2.43 10.46
C PHE A 77 -1.75 2.68 10.97
N ASN A 78 -1.09 3.68 10.42
CA ASN A 78 0.30 3.99 10.72
C ASN A 78 0.45 5.31 11.50
N LYS A 79 1.65 5.53 12.05
CA LYS A 79 2.06 6.73 12.80
C LYS A 79 1.36 6.87 14.15
N ARG A 80 1.11 5.75 14.81
CA ARG A 80 0.57 5.70 16.15
C ARG A 80 1.33 6.63 17.13
N ASP A 81 2.65 6.69 16.99
CA ASP A 81 3.58 7.48 17.81
C ASP A 81 3.35 9.00 17.77
N LEU A 82 2.69 9.49 16.74
CA LEU A 82 2.42 10.92 16.57
C LEU A 82 1.04 11.34 17.09
N LEU A 83 0.22 10.40 17.53
CA LEU A 83 -1.16 10.65 17.89
C LEU A 83 -1.32 10.97 19.39
N SER A 84 -2.12 11.96 19.67
CA SER A 84 -2.64 12.22 21.03
C SER A 84 -3.65 11.15 21.45
N ASP A 85 -3.98 11.09 22.75
CA ASP A 85 -4.97 10.15 23.28
C ASP A 85 -6.35 10.31 22.62
N ASP A 86 -6.75 11.54 22.26
CA ASP A 86 -8.01 11.80 21.55
C ASP A 86 -7.98 11.26 20.12
N GLU A 87 -6.87 11.45 19.42
CA GLU A 87 -6.66 10.95 18.06
C GLU A 87 -6.58 9.42 18.05
N LEU A 88 -5.95 8.81 19.05
CA LEU A 88 -5.93 7.34 19.21
C LEU A 88 -7.35 6.79 19.43
N ARG A 89 -8.16 7.45 20.29
CA ARG A 89 -9.56 7.07 20.47
C ARG A 89 -10.35 7.15 19.16
N TYR A 90 -10.13 8.22 18.40
CA TYR A 90 -10.74 8.38 17.08
C TYR A 90 -10.27 7.29 16.10
N GLN A 91 -8.97 7.00 16.04
CA GLN A 91 -8.42 5.92 15.22
C GLN A 91 -9.07 4.58 15.55
N HIS A 92 -9.15 4.21 16.82
CA HIS A 92 -9.79 2.96 17.22
C HIS A 92 -11.29 2.92 16.87
N ALA A 93 -11.99 4.05 16.94
CA ALA A 93 -13.39 4.12 16.50
C ALA A 93 -13.51 3.89 14.99
N VAL A 94 -12.60 4.44 14.19
CA VAL A 94 -12.56 4.23 12.73
C VAL A 94 -12.19 2.78 12.40
N MET A 95 -11.20 2.20 13.08
CA MET A 95 -10.84 0.78 12.94
C MET A 95 -12.05 -0.12 13.22
N ASN A 96 -12.71 0.07 14.36
CA ASN A 96 -13.88 -0.70 14.75
C ASN A 96 -15.04 -0.59 13.73
N LEU A 97 -15.23 0.59 13.12
CA LEU A 97 -16.20 0.77 12.05
C LEU A 97 -15.91 -0.15 10.86
N TYR A 98 -14.67 -0.15 10.37
CA TYR A 98 -14.30 -0.98 9.21
C TYR A 98 -14.24 -2.47 9.54
N GLU A 99 -13.83 -2.84 10.75
CA GLU A 99 -13.87 -4.24 11.22
C GLU A 99 -15.32 -4.77 11.31
N THR A 100 -16.26 -3.93 11.77
CA THR A 100 -17.68 -4.29 11.85
C THR A 100 -18.28 -4.63 10.49
N ILE A 101 -17.78 -4.00 9.41
CA ILE A 101 -18.23 -4.29 8.04
C ILE A 101 -17.33 -5.31 7.32
N GLY A 102 -16.38 -5.93 8.04
CA GLY A 102 -15.64 -7.11 7.59
C GLY A 102 -14.24 -6.88 7.05
N TYR A 103 -13.68 -5.67 7.18
CA TYR A 103 -12.29 -5.41 6.78
C TYR A 103 -11.31 -5.68 7.91
N GLN A 104 -10.18 -6.27 7.59
CA GLN A 104 -9.08 -6.40 8.54
C GLN A 104 -8.42 -5.05 8.76
N CYS A 105 -8.25 -4.66 10.03
CA CYS A 105 -7.48 -3.50 10.43
C CYS A 105 -6.24 -3.90 11.22
N VAL A 106 -5.13 -3.22 11.00
CA VAL A 106 -3.86 -3.41 11.71
C VAL A 106 -3.32 -2.04 12.09
N GLU A 107 -2.90 -1.87 13.34
CA GLU A 107 -2.27 -0.65 13.83
C GLU A 107 -0.75 -0.85 13.88
N ILE A 108 0.01 0.10 13.33
CA ILE A 108 1.47 0.05 13.32
C ILE A 108 2.10 1.41 13.63
N GLN A 109 3.37 1.32 13.98
CA GLN A 109 4.32 2.42 14.04
C GLN A 109 5.53 2.03 13.18
N ALA A 110 5.61 2.54 11.96
CA ALA A 110 6.64 2.11 11.00
C ALA A 110 8.08 2.46 11.43
N SER A 111 8.25 3.37 12.39
CA SER A 111 9.52 3.75 13.02
C SER A 111 9.86 2.93 14.26
N ALA A 112 8.97 2.03 14.72
CA ALA A 112 9.20 1.23 15.91
C ALA A 112 10.31 0.19 15.73
N GLU A 113 10.99 -0.13 16.82
CA GLU A 113 11.96 -1.23 16.84
C GLU A 113 11.27 -2.58 16.57
N PRO A 114 11.96 -3.54 15.95
CA PRO A 114 11.35 -4.83 15.57
C PRO A 114 10.68 -5.60 16.70
N ALA A 115 11.12 -5.41 17.94
CA ALA A 115 10.55 -6.08 19.11
C ALA A 115 9.27 -5.39 19.65
N ASP A 116 8.91 -4.23 19.13
CA ASP A 116 7.70 -3.53 19.51
C ASP A 116 6.45 -4.21 18.93
N GLU A 117 5.38 -4.27 19.70
CA GLU A 117 4.12 -4.88 19.28
C GLU A 117 3.43 -4.16 18.11
N PHE A 118 3.78 -2.89 17.87
CA PHE A 118 3.29 -2.08 16.76
C PHE A 118 4.28 -1.98 15.60
N SER A 119 5.37 -2.72 15.63
CA SER A 119 6.37 -2.69 14.56
C SER A 119 5.82 -3.26 13.25
N VAL A 120 6.51 -2.98 12.15
CA VAL A 120 6.17 -3.56 10.83
C VAL A 120 6.29 -5.07 10.78
N GLU A 121 6.92 -5.70 11.78
CA GLU A 121 7.07 -7.16 11.88
C GLU A 121 5.70 -7.87 11.87
N ILE A 122 4.67 -7.25 12.44
CA ILE A 122 3.31 -7.81 12.45
C ILE A 122 2.69 -7.93 11.05
N LEU A 123 3.22 -7.22 10.04
CA LEU A 123 2.77 -7.32 8.66
C LEU A 123 3.37 -8.54 7.93
N LYS A 124 4.53 -9.04 8.37
CA LYS A 124 5.25 -10.13 7.68
C LYS A 124 4.42 -11.40 7.46
N PRO A 125 3.66 -11.91 8.47
CA PRO A 125 2.81 -13.08 8.26
C PRO A 125 1.68 -12.84 7.24
N LEU A 126 1.20 -11.59 7.13
CA LEU A 126 0.15 -11.21 6.19
C LEU A 126 0.67 -11.06 4.75
N LEU A 127 1.97 -10.75 4.60
CA LEU A 127 2.65 -10.53 3.32
C LEU A 127 3.23 -11.82 2.74
N ALA A 128 3.56 -12.81 3.58
CA ALA A 128 4.27 -14.01 3.18
C ALA A 128 3.58 -14.76 2.04
N GLY A 129 4.31 -15.04 0.96
CA GLY A 129 3.86 -15.78 -0.21
C GLY A 129 2.82 -15.05 -1.07
N LYS A 130 2.61 -13.75 -0.88
CA LYS A 130 1.59 -12.99 -1.59
C LYS A 130 2.16 -11.84 -2.41
N ILE A 131 1.45 -11.48 -3.47
CA ILE A 131 1.67 -10.25 -4.23
C ILE A 131 0.75 -9.18 -3.64
N THR A 132 1.33 -8.22 -2.92
CA THR A 132 0.59 -7.21 -2.16
C THR A 132 0.79 -5.82 -2.77
N LEU A 133 -0.30 -5.14 -3.14
CA LEU A 133 -0.25 -3.72 -3.48
C LEU A 133 -0.22 -2.88 -2.20
N LEU A 134 0.85 -2.08 -2.01
CA LEU A 134 0.89 -1.06 -0.97
C LEU A 134 0.39 0.27 -1.52
N SER A 135 -0.73 0.76 -1.01
CA SER A 135 -1.38 2.00 -1.45
C SER A 135 -1.64 2.96 -0.29
N GLY A 136 -1.93 4.21 -0.58
CA GLY A 136 -2.23 5.25 0.41
C GLY A 136 -1.78 6.63 -0.07
N ASN A 137 -2.20 7.68 0.63
CA ASN A 137 -1.86 9.06 0.34
C ASN A 137 -0.34 9.32 0.40
N SER A 138 0.12 10.44 -0.16
CA SER A 138 1.51 10.88 0.05
C SER A 138 1.72 11.20 1.53
N GLY A 139 2.89 10.83 2.07
CA GLY A 139 3.25 11.14 3.46
C GLY A 139 2.70 10.19 4.53
N VAL A 140 1.87 9.18 4.20
CA VAL A 140 1.34 8.21 5.19
C VAL A 140 2.38 7.19 5.68
N GLY A 141 3.61 7.19 5.12
CA GLY A 141 4.71 6.35 5.58
C GLY A 141 4.97 5.08 4.76
N LYS A 142 4.47 4.98 3.51
CA LYS A 142 4.71 3.80 2.64
C LYS A 142 6.20 3.48 2.47
N SER A 143 7.02 4.46 2.12
CA SER A 143 8.48 4.26 1.95
C SER A 143 9.16 3.85 3.26
N THR A 144 8.70 4.34 4.40
CA THR A 144 9.20 3.95 5.73
C THR A 144 8.89 2.49 6.02
N ILE A 145 7.64 2.06 5.75
CA ILE A 145 7.23 0.65 5.89
C ILE A 145 8.08 -0.25 4.99
N ILE A 146 8.25 0.12 3.71
CA ILE A 146 9.06 -0.67 2.78
C ILE A 146 10.51 -0.74 3.25
N ASN A 147 11.12 0.37 3.67
CA ASN A 147 12.50 0.38 4.16
C ASN A 147 12.67 -0.45 5.43
N ALA A 148 11.67 -0.50 6.30
CA ALA A 148 11.70 -1.33 7.49
C ALA A 148 11.57 -2.83 7.16
N LEU A 149 10.75 -3.20 6.17
CA LEU A 149 10.62 -4.57 5.67
C LEU A 149 11.81 -5.00 4.82
N LEU A 150 12.39 -4.06 4.04
CA LEU A 150 13.45 -4.24 3.06
C LEU A 150 14.53 -3.17 3.25
N PRO A 151 15.44 -3.28 4.23
CA PRO A 151 16.45 -2.24 4.51
C PRO A 151 17.35 -1.91 3.32
N HIS A 152 17.54 -2.85 2.41
CA HIS A 152 18.35 -2.65 1.20
C HIS A 152 17.62 -1.89 0.07
N ALA A 153 16.29 -1.73 0.13
CA ALA A 153 15.52 -0.99 -0.87
C ALA A 153 15.87 0.50 -0.87
N ASN A 154 16.26 1.05 0.29
CA ASN A 154 16.76 2.42 0.46
C ASN A 154 15.90 3.47 -0.26
N LEU A 155 14.58 3.34 -0.16
CA LEU A 155 13.64 4.28 -0.76
C LEU A 155 13.75 5.64 -0.06
N ARG A 156 13.63 6.72 -0.83
CA ARG A 156 13.62 8.08 -0.25
C ARG A 156 12.37 8.25 0.61
N THR A 157 12.59 8.64 1.87
CA THR A 157 11.53 9.07 2.78
C THR A 157 11.52 10.60 2.80
N ALA A 158 10.33 11.21 2.65
CA ALA A 158 10.19 12.65 2.82
C ALA A 158 10.05 12.99 4.31
N ASP A 159 10.80 13.97 4.79
CA ASP A 159 10.60 14.53 6.12
C ASP A 159 9.24 15.23 6.21
N ILE A 160 8.61 15.18 7.39
CA ILE A 160 7.26 15.73 7.66
C ILE A 160 7.19 17.24 7.37
N SER A 161 8.33 17.95 7.42
CA SER A 161 8.43 19.39 7.19
C SER A 161 8.17 19.82 5.74
N ASP A 162 8.37 18.93 4.75
CA ASP A 162 8.20 19.26 3.34
C ASP A 162 6.79 18.99 2.79
N ALA A 163 5.90 18.41 3.61
CA ALA A 163 4.54 18.04 3.19
C ALA A 163 3.60 19.25 3.00
N HIS A 164 3.97 20.45 3.41
CA HIS A 164 3.16 21.67 3.31
C HIS A 164 3.41 22.51 2.06
N ASN A 165 4.41 22.18 1.24
CA ASN A 165 4.69 22.97 0.05
C ASN A 165 4.80 22.08 -1.19
N THR A 166 3.75 22.15 -2.03
CA THR A 166 3.67 21.70 -3.42
C THR A 166 3.99 20.24 -3.72
N GLY A 167 2.98 19.48 -4.03
CA GLY A 167 2.80 18.35 -4.95
C GLY A 167 3.99 17.68 -5.63
N MET A 168 5.12 17.52 -4.97
CA MET A 168 6.18 16.63 -5.46
C MET A 168 5.90 15.22 -4.97
N HIS A 169 5.34 14.39 -5.85
CA HIS A 169 5.20 12.97 -5.64
C HIS A 169 6.60 12.36 -5.47
N THR A 170 6.90 11.82 -4.30
CA THR A 170 8.17 11.12 -4.02
C THR A 170 8.29 9.80 -4.78
N THR A 171 7.18 9.23 -5.26
CA THR A 171 7.16 7.99 -6.04
C THR A 171 6.44 8.24 -7.35
N THR A 172 7.17 8.40 -8.43
CA THR A 172 6.63 8.64 -9.78
C THR A 172 6.30 7.34 -10.52
N PHE A 173 6.89 6.21 -10.09
CA PHE A 173 6.73 4.89 -10.70
C PHE A 173 6.30 3.87 -9.66
N SER A 174 5.50 2.90 -10.09
CA SER A 174 5.22 1.69 -9.30
C SER A 174 6.36 0.71 -9.54
N GLU A 175 6.95 0.19 -8.48
CA GLU A 175 7.96 -0.86 -8.50
C GLU A 175 7.41 -2.09 -7.82
N MET A 176 7.90 -3.25 -8.20
CA MET A 176 7.59 -4.53 -7.57
C MET A 176 8.85 -5.04 -6.88
N LEU A 177 8.81 -5.13 -5.57
CA LEU A 177 9.94 -5.50 -4.73
C LEU A 177 9.71 -6.90 -4.16
N GLU A 178 10.71 -7.77 -4.28
CA GLU A 178 10.68 -9.10 -3.71
C GLU A 178 10.90 -9.05 -2.19
N LEU A 179 10.09 -9.82 -1.45
CA LEU A 179 10.14 -9.90 0.01
C LEU A 179 10.95 -11.11 0.47
N PRO A 180 11.74 -11.00 1.58
CA PRO A 180 12.53 -12.11 2.11
C PRO A 180 11.69 -13.31 2.58
N MET A 181 10.38 -13.10 2.84
CA MET A 181 9.43 -14.13 3.27
C MET A 181 8.65 -14.77 2.12
N GLU A 182 9.20 -14.75 0.91
CA GLU A 182 8.50 -15.11 -0.32
C GLU A 182 7.28 -14.20 -0.59
N GLY A 183 7.14 -13.70 -1.80
CA GLY A 183 6.09 -12.75 -2.20
C GLY A 183 6.65 -11.42 -2.67
N TYR A 184 5.76 -10.48 -2.96
CA TYR A 184 6.12 -9.19 -3.55
C TYR A 184 5.26 -8.05 -2.96
N ILE A 185 5.86 -6.85 -2.91
CA ILE A 185 5.16 -5.62 -2.50
C ILE A 185 5.37 -4.52 -3.54
#